data_bd7fc9365ce1d674d0258a864cb800c1
#
_entry.id   bd7fc9365ce1d674d0258a864cb800c1
#
_cell.length_a   1.000
_cell.length_b   1.000
_cell.length_c   1.000
_cell.angle_alpha   90.00
_cell.angle_beta   90.00
_cell.angle_gamma   90.00
#
_symmetry.space_group_name_H-M   'P 1'
#
loop_
_entity.id
_entity.type
_entity.pdbx_description
1 polymer ?
#
loop_
_entity_poly.entity_id
_entity_poly.type
_entity_poly.pdbx_seq_one_letter_code
_entity_poly.pdbx_strand_id
1 'polypeptide(L)'
;MDYESRAVALDRNELGALLVAAGLGPPCEHALISLLALNGLRVSEATGADIEHIGLERGHRTLVITRKGGKVVTIPLAPRTARAIELAVGERAEGPLFVSADGRRLDRHGAARIVRRVTRRAGIAKRVSPHTLRHAFITAALDAGVPLRDVQEAASHADPRTTMRYDRARTSLDRHATYIVAAFIAGAAR
;
A
#
# COMPACT_ATOMS: atom_id res chain seq x y z
N MET A 1 0.23 22.65 23.40
CA MET A 1 1.48 22.25 22.72
C MET A 1 1.10 21.15 21.75
N ASP A 2 0.75 21.55 20.52
CA ASP A 2 0.35 20.62 19.48
C ASP A 2 1.57 19.91 18.93
N TYR A 3 1.77 18.68 19.35
CA TYR A 3 2.64 17.74 18.64
C TYR A 3 1.94 17.31 17.34
N GLU A 4 1.80 18.21 16.40
CA GLU A 4 1.67 17.84 15.00
C GLU A 4 3.01 17.27 14.54
N SER A 5 3.18 15.97 14.79
CA SER A 5 4.11 15.18 14.02
C SER A 5 3.67 15.34 12.57
N ARG A 6 4.34 16.25 11.82
CA ARG A 6 4.27 16.24 10.35
C ARG A 6 4.68 14.84 9.92
N ALA A 7 3.70 13.98 9.72
CA ALA A 7 3.96 12.65 9.21
C ALA A 7 4.77 12.84 7.93
N VAL A 8 5.96 12.26 7.88
CA VAL A 8 6.84 12.31 6.71
C VAL A 8 6.04 11.71 5.56
N ALA A 9 5.49 12.56 4.69
CA ALA A 9 4.72 12.13 3.54
C ALA A 9 5.68 11.93 2.36
N LEU A 10 5.50 10.82 1.64
CA LEU A 10 6.10 10.63 0.33
C LEU A 10 5.16 11.23 -0.71
N ASP A 11 5.72 12.03 -1.61
CA ASP A 11 5.00 12.47 -2.78
C ASP A 11 4.90 11.36 -3.84
N ARG A 12 4.17 11.63 -4.93
CA ARG A 12 3.96 10.66 -6.01
C ARG A 12 5.27 10.23 -6.68
N ASN A 13 6.21 11.16 -6.85
CA ASN A 13 7.48 10.87 -7.50
C ASN A 13 8.39 10.04 -6.61
N GLU A 14 8.47 10.36 -5.32
CA GLU A 14 9.20 9.59 -4.32
C GLU A 14 8.63 8.16 -4.19
N LEU A 15 7.30 8.02 -4.18
CA LEU A 15 6.66 6.71 -4.15
C LEU A 15 6.97 5.89 -5.41
N GLY A 16 6.95 6.54 -6.58
CA GLY A 16 7.35 5.94 -7.84
C GLY A 16 8.82 5.49 -7.85
N ALA A 17 9.73 6.35 -7.41
CA ALA A 17 11.16 6.04 -7.28
C ALA A 17 11.41 4.86 -6.33
N LEU A 18 10.67 4.81 -5.21
CA LEU A 18 10.75 3.71 -4.26
C LEU A 18 10.34 2.36 -4.88
N LEU A 19 9.24 2.35 -5.66
CA LEU A 19 8.75 1.15 -6.35
C LEU A 19 9.72 0.69 -7.44
N VAL A 20 10.34 1.61 -8.18
CA VAL A 20 11.38 1.29 -9.15
C VAL A 20 12.60 0.69 -8.44
N ALA A 21 13.10 1.35 -7.40
CA ALA A 21 14.24 0.86 -6.63
C ALA A 21 13.98 -0.50 -5.99
N ALA A 22 12.74 -0.77 -5.54
CA ALA A 22 12.35 -2.09 -5.05
C ALA A 22 12.42 -3.15 -6.15
N GLY A 23 11.93 -2.83 -7.36
CA GLY A 23 11.96 -3.74 -8.51
C GLY A 23 13.35 -4.06 -9.06
N LEU A 24 14.35 -3.24 -8.76
CA LEU A 24 15.77 -3.47 -9.08
C LEU A 24 16.49 -4.31 -8.01
N GLY A 25 15.83 -4.62 -6.91
CA GLY A 25 16.37 -5.42 -5.82
C GLY A 25 15.85 -6.86 -5.81
N PRO A 26 16.10 -7.60 -4.72
CA PRO A 26 15.57 -8.94 -4.53
C PRO A 26 14.03 -8.98 -4.64
N PRO A 27 13.43 -10.05 -5.20
CA PRO A 27 11.99 -10.18 -5.37
C PRO A 27 11.19 -9.98 -4.08
N CYS A 28 11.70 -10.45 -2.95
CA CYS A 28 11.11 -10.27 -1.62
C CYS A 28 10.95 -8.77 -1.25
N GLU A 29 11.94 -7.92 -1.58
CA GLU A 29 11.85 -6.47 -1.36
C GLU A 29 10.77 -5.85 -2.23
N HIS A 30 10.73 -6.22 -3.51
CA HIS A 30 9.72 -5.72 -4.45
C HIS A 30 8.30 -6.10 -4.02
N ALA A 31 8.08 -7.35 -3.65
CA ALA A 31 6.77 -7.83 -3.19
C ALA A 31 6.33 -7.10 -1.90
N LEU A 32 7.22 -6.99 -0.91
CA LEU A 32 6.90 -6.32 0.35
C LEU A 32 6.58 -4.83 0.14
N ILE A 33 7.42 -4.11 -0.59
CA ILE A 33 7.19 -2.69 -0.88
C ILE A 33 5.89 -2.50 -1.65
N SER A 34 5.59 -3.36 -2.64
CA SER A 34 4.36 -3.30 -3.42
C SER A 34 3.12 -3.49 -2.54
N LEU A 35 3.10 -4.48 -1.64
CA LEU A 35 1.98 -4.69 -0.71
C LEU A 35 1.79 -3.50 0.24
N LEU A 36 2.86 -2.91 0.74
CA LEU A 36 2.77 -1.77 1.66
C LEU A 36 2.34 -0.48 0.93
N ALA A 37 2.85 -0.26 -0.29
CA ALA A 37 2.70 0.99 -1.02
C ALA A 37 1.50 1.02 -1.98
N LEU A 38 1.08 -0.13 -2.55
CA LEU A 38 0.00 -0.22 -3.54
C LEU A 38 -1.28 -0.86 -2.98
N ASN A 39 -1.18 -1.64 -1.91
CA ASN A 39 -2.32 -2.20 -1.20
C ASN A 39 -2.54 -1.56 0.18
N GLY A 40 -1.61 -0.72 0.64
CA GLY A 40 -1.72 0.00 1.91
C GLY A 40 -1.78 -0.91 3.14
N LEU A 41 -1.22 -2.13 3.07
CA LEU A 41 -1.26 -3.07 4.18
C LEU A 41 -0.50 -2.55 5.41
N ARG A 42 -0.97 -2.94 6.59
CA ARG A 42 -0.13 -2.85 7.79
C ARG A 42 1.01 -3.84 7.69
N VAL A 43 2.15 -3.52 8.29
CA VAL A 43 3.31 -4.42 8.28
C VAL A 43 2.96 -5.81 8.79
N SER A 44 2.15 -5.91 9.84
CA SER A 44 1.70 -7.19 10.39
C SER A 44 0.77 -7.97 9.45
N GLU A 45 -0.03 -7.29 8.64
CA GLU A 45 -0.88 -7.91 7.63
C GLU A 45 -0.02 -8.50 6.50
N ALA A 46 0.99 -7.76 6.05
CA ALA A 46 1.91 -8.23 5.02
C ALA A 46 2.81 -9.38 5.51
N THR A 47 3.45 -9.23 6.68
CA THR A 47 4.35 -10.27 7.22
C THR A 47 3.60 -11.49 7.77
N GLY A 48 2.32 -11.36 8.09
CA GLY A 48 1.45 -12.46 8.52
C GLY A 48 0.83 -13.28 7.37
N ALA A 49 1.00 -12.84 6.13
CA ALA A 49 0.45 -13.54 4.99
C ALA A 49 1.21 -14.82 4.66
N ASP A 50 0.48 -15.84 4.20
CA ASP A 50 1.00 -17.14 3.78
C ASP A 50 0.76 -17.37 2.28
N ILE A 51 1.56 -18.25 1.68
CA ILE A 51 1.52 -18.56 0.26
C ILE A 51 0.16 -19.18 -0.12
N GLU A 52 -0.39 -20.03 0.74
CA GLU A 52 -1.69 -20.70 0.58
C GLU A 52 -2.87 -19.73 0.54
N HIS A 53 -2.65 -18.50 0.98
CA HIS A 53 -3.64 -17.44 0.93
C HIS A 53 -3.68 -16.65 -0.37
N ILE A 54 -2.78 -16.97 -1.32
CA ILE A 54 -2.80 -16.40 -2.67
C ILE A 54 -3.86 -17.15 -3.48
N GLY A 55 -4.75 -16.42 -4.14
CA GLY A 55 -5.86 -16.99 -4.88
C GLY A 55 -6.15 -16.28 -6.20
N LEU A 56 -7.22 -16.77 -6.84
CA LEU A 56 -7.82 -16.15 -8.02
C LEU A 56 -9.33 -16.11 -7.79
N GLU A 57 -9.91 -14.91 -7.81
CA GLU A 57 -11.35 -14.71 -7.63
C GLU A 57 -11.86 -13.76 -8.71
N ARG A 58 -12.87 -14.20 -9.46
CA ARG A 58 -13.50 -13.43 -10.55
C ARG A 58 -12.50 -12.81 -11.54
N GLY A 59 -11.42 -13.53 -11.85
CA GLY A 59 -10.38 -13.06 -12.75
C GLY A 59 -9.32 -12.15 -12.09
N HIS A 60 -9.44 -11.85 -10.81
CA HIS A 60 -8.47 -11.05 -10.06
C HIS A 60 -7.56 -11.95 -9.23
N ARG A 61 -6.25 -11.72 -9.30
CA ARG A 61 -5.32 -12.29 -8.31
C ARG A 61 -5.64 -11.66 -6.96
N THR A 62 -5.70 -12.50 -5.94
CA THR A 62 -6.11 -12.08 -4.59
C THR A 62 -5.15 -12.58 -3.53
N LEU A 63 -5.19 -11.96 -2.37
CA LEU A 63 -4.51 -12.38 -1.16
C LEU A 63 -5.48 -12.28 0.02
N VAL A 64 -5.62 -13.37 0.76
CA VAL A 64 -6.36 -13.37 2.01
C VAL A 64 -5.45 -12.91 3.14
N ILE A 65 -5.87 -11.91 3.90
CA ILE A 65 -5.12 -11.36 5.03
C ILE A 65 -5.96 -11.33 6.30
N THR A 66 -5.29 -11.44 7.44
CA THR A 66 -5.92 -11.26 8.74
C THR A 66 -5.63 -9.85 9.25
N ARG A 67 -6.67 -9.05 9.42
CA ARG A 67 -6.60 -7.68 9.93
C ARG A 67 -6.63 -7.63 11.47
N LYS A 68 -6.34 -6.46 12.03
CA LYS A 68 -6.46 -6.22 13.48
C LYS A 68 -7.85 -6.65 13.98
N GLY A 69 -7.88 -7.42 15.08
CA GLY A 69 -9.12 -7.98 15.64
C GLY A 69 -9.53 -9.32 15.02
N GLY A 70 -8.65 -9.98 14.24
CA GLY A 70 -8.90 -11.30 13.66
C GLY A 70 -9.81 -11.30 12.42
N LYS A 71 -10.19 -10.14 11.90
CA LYS A 71 -11.02 -10.07 10.69
C LYS A 71 -10.25 -10.55 9.47
N VAL A 72 -10.71 -11.63 8.86
CA VAL A 72 -10.18 -12.17 7.60
C VAL A 72 -10.83 -11.44 6.42
N VAL A 73 -10.02 -10.98 5.48
CA VAL A 73 -10.50 -10.28 4.27
C VAL A 73 -9.67 -10.70 3.06
N THR A 74 -10.32 -10.75 1.90
CA THR A 74 -9.68 -10.95 0.60
C THR A 74 -9.41 -9.58 -0.03
N ILE A 75 -8.19 -9.36 -0.49
CA ILE A 75 -7.80 -8.13 -1.19
C ILE A 75 -7.38 -8.46 -2.62
N PRO A 76 -7.71 -7.61 -3.60
CA PRO A 76 -7.21 -7.77 -4.95
C PRO A 76 -5.74 -7.34 -5.03
N LEU A 77 -4.99 -8.02 -5.88
CA LEU A 77 -3.61 -7.68 -6.21
C LEU A 77 -3.54 -7.11 -7.62
N ALA A 78 -2.96 -5.93 -7.77
CA ALA A 78 -2.62 -5.43 -9.09
C ALA A 78 -1.64 -6.39 -9.79
N PRO A 79 -1.66 -6.52 -11.13
CA PRO A 79 -0.81 -7.47 -11.87
C PRO A 79 0.67 -7.37 -11.51
N ARG A 80 1.17 -6.13 -11.34
CA ARG A 80 2.55 -5.88 -10.92
C ARG A 80 2.85 -6.44 -9.52
N THR A 81 1.94 -6.26 -8.57
CA THR A 81 2.08 -6.79 -7.21
C THR A 81 2.02 -8.31 -7.20
N ALA A 82 1.06 -8.90 -7.93
CA ALA A 82 0.94 -10.35 -8.06
C ALA A 82 2.23 -10.96 -8.63
N ARG A 83 2.77 -10.37 -9.69
CA ARG A 83 4.03 -10.82 -10.29
C ARG A 83 5.21 -10.71 -9.33
N ALA A 84 5.31 -9.63 -8.56
CA ALA A 84 6.37 -9.47 -7.56
C ALA A 84 6.28 -10.54 -6.47
N ILE A 85 5.07 -10.88 -6.04
CA ILE A 85 4.80 -11.96 -5.07
C ILE A 85 5.20 -13.32 -5.65
N GLU A 86 4.80 -13.63 -6.86
CA GLU A 86 5.17 -14.90 -7.53
C GLU A 86 6.68 -15.08 -7.60
N LEU A 87 7.42 -14.03 -7.95
CA LEU A 87 8.88 -14.06 -7.97
C LEU A 87 9.48 -14.20 -6.56
N ALA A 88 8.87 -13.60 -5.53
CA ALA A 88 9.34 -13.72 -4.15
C ALA A 88 9.07 -15.09 -3.54
N VAL A 89 7.97 -15.72 -3.92
CA VAL A 89 7.60 -17.09 -3.52
C VAL A 89 8.52 -18.11 -4.19
N GLY A 90 8.83 -17.92 -5.47
CA GLY A 90 9.64 -18.86 -6.26
C GLY A 90 8.96 -20.22 -6.32
N GLU A 91 9.71 -21.28 -6.01
CA GLU A 91 9.22 -22.66 -6.05
C GLU A 91 8.52 -23.12 -4.75
N ARG A 92 8.43 -22.26 -3.74
CA ARG A 92 7.74 -22.61 -2.48
C ARG A 92 6.23 -22.74 -2.71
N ALA A 93 5.63 -23.81 -2.20
CA ALA A 93 4.21 -24.08 -2.33
C ALA A 93 3.41 -23.66 -1.07
N GLU A 94 4.08 -23.54 0.07
CA GLU A 94 3.42 -23.30 1.35
C GLU A 94 4.28 -22.46 2.31
N GLY A 95 3.66 -22.01 3.38
CA GLY A 95 4.30 -21.29 4.48
C GLY A 95 4.35 -19.77 4.29
N PRO A 96 5.15 -19.05 5.08
CA PRO A 96 5.16 -17.59 5.09
C PRO A 96 5.49 -17.00 3.73
N LEU A 97 4.69 -16.01 3.29
CA LEU A 97 4.97 -15.28 2.05
C LEU A 97 6.36 -14.63 2.10
N PHE A 98 6.72 -14.05 3.22
CA PHE A 98 8.02 -13.42 3.45
C PHE A 98 8.83 -14.17 4.49
N VAL A 99 10.05 -14.53 4.12
CA VAL A 99 11.02 -15.20 4.99
C VAL A 99 12.28 -14.35 5.16
N SER A 100 12.89 -14.45 6.32
CA SER A 100 14.21 -13.90 6.61
C SER A 100 15.31 -14.85 6.10
N ALA A 101 16.58 -14.42 6.19
CA ALA A 101 17.71 -15.20 5.71
C ALA A 101 17.87 -16.56 6.41
N ASP A 102 17.33 -16.72 7.60
CA ASP A 102 17.30 -17.95 8.38
C ASP A 102 16.06 -18.84 8.08
N GLY A 103 15.29 -18.51 7.05
CA GLY A 103 14.12 -19.26 6.62
C GLY A 103 12.87 -19.07 7.47
N ARG A 104 12.95 -18.29 8.56
CA ARG A 104 11.79 -18.00 9.41
C ARG A 104 10.93 -16.87 8.85
N ARG A 105 9.66 -16.81 9.27
CA ARG A 105 8.76 -15.71 8.92
C ARG A 105 9.42 -14.37 9.19
N LEU A 106 9.35 -13.47 8.21
CA LEU A 106 9.85 -12.11 8.34
C LEU A 106 9.05 -11.36 9.42
N ASP A 107 9.77 -10.80 10.39
CA ASP A 107 9.16 -9.99 11.43
C ASP A 107 9.01 -8.52 11.03
N ARG A 108 8.32 -7.73 11.87
CA ARG A 108 8.12 -6.30 11.64
C ARG A 108 9.43 -5.50 11.57
N HIS A 109 10.46 -5.95 12.30
CA HIS A 109 11.76 -5.29 12.32
C HIS A 109 12.54 -5.57 11.04
N GLY A 110 12.47 -6.82 10.55
CA GLY A 110 12.99 -7.23 9.25
C GLY A 110 12.36 -6.44 8.12
N ALA A 111 11.03 -6.34 8.11
CA ALA A 111 10.29 -5.53 7.15
C ALA A 111 10.71 -4.05 7.19
N ALA A 112 10.87 -3.46 8.38
CA ALA A 112 11.33 -2.08 8.53
C ALA A 112 12.78 -1.89 8.03
N ARG A 113 13.65 -2.89 8.20
CA ARG A 113 15.02 -2.86 7.63
C ARG A 113 14.99 -2.87 6.10
N ILE A 114 14.12 -3.70 5.50
CA ILE A 114 13.91 -3.73 4.05
C ILE A 114 13.44 -2.36 3.56
N VAL A 115 12.40 -1.79 4.15
CA VAL A 115 11.89 -0.47 3.77
C VAL A 115 13.01 0.57 3.79
N ARG A 116 13.80 0.66 4.87
CA ARG A 116 14.93 1.61 4.97
C ARG A 116 16.00 1.37 3.91
N ARG A 117 16.31 0.11 3.60
CA ARG A 117 17.31 -0.24 2.56
C ARG A 117 16.86 0.22 1.18
N VAL A 118 15.60 -0.07 0.82
CA VAL A 118 15.02 0.34 -0.46
C VAL A 118 14.89 1.85 -0.55
N THR A 119 14.51 2.54 0.53
CA THR A 119 14.45 4.00 0.61
C THR A 119 15.81 4.65 0.29
N ARG A 120 16.89 4.11 0.87
CA ARG A 120 18.23 4.59 0.56
C ARG A 120 18.62 4.33 -0.90
N ARG A 121 18.29 3.15 -1.44
CA ARG A 121 18.51 2.81 -2.85
C ARG A 121 17.76 3.77 -3.79
N ALA A 122 16.57 4.20 -3.41
CA ALA A 122 15.76 5.16 -4.14
C ALA A 122 16.29 6.61 -4.05
N GLY A 123 17.34 6.89 -3.27
CA GLY A 123 17.85 8.24 -3.08
C GLY A 123 16.94 9.15 -2.24
N ILE A 124 16.00 8.59 -1.49
CA ILE A 124 15.05 9.35 -0.68
C ILE A 124 15.69 9.69 0.66
N ALA A 125 15.90 10.98 0.93
CA ALA A 125 16.53 11.46 2.16
C ALA A 125 15.60 11.39 3.39
N LYS A 126 14.30 11.30 3.18
CA LYS A 126 13.28 11.21 4.24
C LYS A 126 13.37 9.89 5.00
N ARG A 127 13.04 9.93 6.29
CA ARG A 127 12.92 8.72 7.10
C ARG A 127 11.61 8.00 6.79
N VAL A 128 11.68 6.92 6.02
CA VAL A 128 10.52 6.12 5.59
C VAL A 128 10.38 4.87 6.46
N SER A 129 9.17 4.58 6.88
CA SER A 129 8.76 3.39 7.62
C SER A 129 7.63 2.66 6.89
N PRO A 130 7.29 1.42 7.26
CA PRO A 130 6.10 0.74 6.73
C PRO A 130 4.82 1.56 6.91
N HIS A 131 4.71 2.30 8.01
CA HIS A 131 3.57 3.17 8.26
C HIS A 131 3.54 4.36 7.28
N THR A 132 4.71 4.94 6.97
CA THR A 132 4.84 6.01 5.95
C THR A 132 4.33 5.52 4.58
N LEU A 133 4.62 4.27 4.17
CA LEU A 133 4.14 3.72 2.90
C LEU A 133 2.63 3.56 2.88
N ARG A 134 2.04 3.11 3.98
CA ARG A 134 0.59 3.04 4.11
C ARG A 134 -0.06 4.44 4.05
N HIS A 135 0.53 5.46 4.67
CA HIS A 135 0.10 6.85 4.54
C HIS A 135 0.17 7.32 3.09
N ALA A 136 1.27 7.02 2.40
CA ALA A 136 1.44 7.37 0.99
C ALA A 136 0.37 6.71 0.10
N PHE A 137 0.00 5.44 0.36
CA PHE A 137 -1.11 4.76 -0.31
C PHE A 137 -2.43 5.52 -0.15
N ILE A 138 -2.79 5.87 1.10
CA ILE A 138 -4.05 6.58 1.39
C ILE A 138 -4.08 7.93 0.69
N THR A 139 -2.98 8.70 0.78
CA THR A 139 -2.86 9.99 0.12
C THR A 139 -2.96 9.84 -1.40
N ALA A 140 -2.22 8.90 -1.99
CA ALA A 140 -2.25 8.65 -3.43
C ALA A 140 -3.63 8.22 -3.93
N ALA A 141 -4.34 7.36 -3.18
CA ALA A 141 -5.70 6.92 -3.53
C ALA A 141 -6.67 8.10 -3.54
N LEU A 142 -6.65 8.91 -2.49
CA LEU A 142 -7.43 10.14 -2.45
C LEU A 142 -7.02 11.09 -3.58
N ASP A 143 -5.73 11.26 -3.90
CA ASP A 143 -5.20 12.08 -4.99
C ASP A 143 -5.65 11.57 -6.36
N ALA A 144 -5.80 10.29 -6.51
CA ALA A 144 -6.36 9.68 -7.71
C ALA A 144 -7.87 9.85 -7.84
N GLY A 145 -8.55 10.38 -6.82
CA GLY A 145 -10.00 10.60 -6.83
C GLY A 145 -10.82 9.41 -6.35
N VAL A 146 -10.17 8.43 -5.70
CA VAL A 146 -10.91 7.30 -5.10
C VAL A 146 -11.83 7.85 -3.99
N PRO A 147 -13.12 7.46 -3.96
CA PRO A 147 -14.04 7.91 -2.94
C PRO A 147 -13.53 7.61 -1.53
N LEU A 148 -13.74 8.55 -0.61
CA LEU A 148 -13.26 8.45 0.77
C LEU A 148 -13.67 7.13 1.45
N ARG A 149 -14.90 6.68 1.20
CA ARG A 149 -15.44 5.42 1.74
C ARG A 149 -14.62 4.21 1.26
N ASP A 150 -14.28 4.17 -0.02
CA ASP A 150 -13.53 3.07 -0.61
C ASP A 150 -12.09 3.05 -0.10
N VAL A 151 -11.49 4.24 0.11
CA VAL A 151 -10.17 4.37 0.75
C VAL A 151 -10.22 3.91 2.21
N GLN A 152 -11.29 4.22 2.95
CA GLN A 152 -11.48 3.76 4.33
C GLN A 152 -11.57 2.23 4.39
N GLU A 153 -12.32 1.61 3.48
CA GLU A 153 -12.46 0.17 3.39
C GLU A 153 -11.12 -0.49 3.03
N ALA A 154 -10.45 -0.02 1.99
CA ALA A 154 -9.13 -0.51 1.57
C ALA A 154 -8.10 -0.40 2.69
N ALA A 155 -8.06 0.76 3.36
CA ALA A 155 -7.17 0.99 4.50
C ALA A 155 -7.64 0.33 5.79
N SER A 156 -8.86 -0.23 5.86
CA SER A 156 -9.41 -0.81 7.09
C SER A 156 -9.31 0.12 8.31
N HIS A 157 -9.72 1.37 8.11
CA HIS A 157 -9.85 2.30 9.21
C HIS A 157 -11.20 2.06 9.91
N ALA A 158 -11.17 1.61 11.17
CA ALA A 158 -12.38 1.44 11.97
C ALA A 158 -13.06 2.79 12.26
N ASP A 159 -12.26 3.86 12.37
CA ASP A 159 -12.75 5.23 12.56
C ASP A 159 -12.58 6.03 11.26
N PRO A 160 -13.69 6.49 10.64
CA PRO A 160 -13.69 7.36 9.48
C PRO A 160 -12.84 8.63 9.65
N ARG A 161 -12.75 9.15 10.86
CA ARG A 161 -11.97 10.36 11.20
C ARG A 161 -10.49 10.19 10.85
N THR A 162 -9.98 8.97 10.90
CA THR A 162 -8.59 8.68 10.54
C THR A 162 -8.31 8.98 9.07
N THR A 163 -9.22 8.62 8.15
CA THR A 163 -9.07 8.93 6.72
C THR A 163 -9.43 10.38 6.43
N MET A 164 -10.41 10.94 7.13
CA MET A 164 -10.81 12.36 6.99
C MET A 164 -9.68 13.36 7.32
N ARG A 165 -8.71 12.97 8.15
CA ARG A 165 -7.51 13.81 8.40
C ARG A 165 -6.70 14.05 7.13
N TYR A 166 -6.64 13.06 6.24
CA TYR A 166 -5.95 13.18 4.96
C TYR A 166 -6.74 14.03 3.97
N ASP A 167 -8.06 13.98 4.05
CA ASP A 167 -8.95 14.72 3.16
C ASP A 167 -8.98 16.22 3.52
N ARG A 168 -9.00 16.57 4.80
CA ARG A 168 -9.00 17.96 5.28
C ARG A 168 -7.76 18.78 4.91
N ALA A 169 -6.63 18.11 4.66
CA ALA A 169 -5.41 18.77 4.20
C ALA A 169 -5.46 19.18 2.70
N ARG A 170 -6.59 18.94 2.03
CA ARG A 170 -6.74 19.02 0.57
C ARG A 170 -7.75 20.06 0.16
N THR A 171 -7.38 21.31 0.27
CA THR A 171 -8.04 22.41 -0.44
C THR A 171 -7.36 22.57 -1.81
N SER A 172 -7.76 21.78 -2.80
CA SER A 172 -7.33 21.99 -4.18
C SER A 172 -8.49 22.54 -4.99
N LEU A 173 -8.34 23.74 -5.52
CA LEU A 173 -9.31 24.32 -6.45
C LEU A 173 -9.43 23.51 -7.73
N ASP A 174 -8.36 22.84 -8.15
CA ASP A 174 -8.30 22.02 -9.38
C ASP A 174 -9.22 20.78 -9.31
N ARG A 175 -9.60 20.38 -8.11
CA ARG A 175 -10.49 19.22 -7.83
C ARG A 175 -11.83 19.61 -7.24
N HIS A 176 -12.21 20.88 -7.40
CA HIS A 176 -13.50 21.32 -6.89
C HIS A 176 -14.64 20.58 -7.60
N ALA A 177 -15.65 20.15 -6.85
CA ALA A 177 -16.80 19.40 -7.35
C ALA A 177 -17.46 20.05 -8.58
N THR A 178 -17.37 21.37 -8.69
CA THR A 178 -17.88 22.13 -9.83
C THR A 178 -17.32 21.62 -11.17
N TYR A 179 -16.02 21.33 -11.25
CA TYR A 179 -15.40 20.87 -12.49
C TYR A 179 -15.81 19.44 -12.84
N ILE A 180 -15.93 18.59 -11.82
CA ILE A 180 -16.35 17.19 -11.97
C ILE A 180 -17.80 17.14 -12.45
N VAL A 181 -18.69 17.91 -11.82
CA VAL A 181 -20.12 18.00 -12.20
C VAL A 181 -20.26 18.58 -13.60
N ALA A 182 -19.52 19.65 -13.93
CA ALA A 182 -19.56 20.24 -15.26
C ALA A 182 -19.15 19.24 -16.35
N ALA A 183 -18.08 18.48 -16.13
CA ALA A 183 -17.62 17.45 -17.06
C ALA A 183 -18.62 16.29 -17.18
N PHE A 184 -19.21 15.86 -16.07
CA PHE A 184 -20.23 14.80 -16.05
C PHE A 184 -21.47 15.20 -16.84
N ILE A 185 -21.99 16.41 -16.62
CA ILE A 185 -23.17 16.93 -17.34
C ILE A 185 -22.86 17.10 -18.83
N ALA A 186 -21.67 17.63 -19.17
CA ALA A 186 -21.28 17.78 -20.57
C ALA A 186 -21.16 16.43 -21.30
N GLY A 187 -20.80 15.36 -20.61
CA GLY A 187 -20.76 13.99 -21.14
C GLY A 187 -22.13 13.38 -21.41
N ALA A 188 -23.18 13.83 -20.72
CA ALA A 188 -24.56 13.35 -20.90
C ALA A 188 -25.31 14.03 -22.07
N ALA A 189 -24.74 15.08 -22.66
CA ALA A 189 -25.34 15.82 -23.77
C ALA A 189 -24.97 15.27 -25.17
N ARG A 190 -24.57 13.98 -25.25
CA ARG A 190 -24.30 13.27 -26.52
C ARG A 190 -25.41 12.30 -26.85
#